data_eb28bb1cee66baa416cc36429af7ed0d
#
_entry.id   eb28bb1cee66baa416cc36429af7ed0d
#
_cell.length_a   1.000
_cell.length_b   1.000
_cell.length_c   1.000
_cell.angle_alpha   90.00
_cell.angle_beta   90.00
_cell.angle_gamma   90.00
#
_symmetry.space_group_name_H-M   'P 1'
#
loop_
_entity.id
_entity.type
_entity.pdbx_description
1 polymer ?
#
loop_
_entity_poly.entity_id
_entity_poly.type
_entity_poly.pdbx_seq_one_letter_code
_entity_poly.pdbx_strand_id
1 'polypeptide(L)'
;DIQSEIEHAARLISIARRPIIYAGHGVLSHEDGPKLLRELAISHNIPVTTTLHALGAFDEEHPLSLHMLGMHGSAYANLAMQSADLIIALGARFDDRVTGRVDKFAPMADAAAAEGRGGIIHFDIMPKNINKVVQATCAVEGDVTENLRRVMPYIESSPDRSEWLEQIQVWKKRYPFTYEPSKPENRELMKPQEVIEALDTAVQSYKDRVIVTAGVGQHQMWAAQHFRWTHPRSWISSGGLGTMGFGLPSAIGAKVGRPDGLVVDVDGDASFSMTAMELATASQYSIGVKVLLLNNEFQGMVLQWQDLFYDRRYSHTEMHNPDSVSYTHLTLPT
;
A
#
# COMPACT_ATOMS: atom_id res chain seq x y z
N ASP A 1 15.75 -16.75 -22.88
CA ASP A 1 14.97 -17.95 -22.50
C ASP A 1 14.50 -17.77 -21.06
N ILE A 2 13.20 -17.90 -20.83
CA ILE A 2 12.61 -17.68 -19.50
C ILE A 2 13.17 -18.62 -18.44
N GLN A 3 13.58 -19.83 -18.79
CA GLN A 3 14.18 -20.76 -17.85
C GLN A 3 15.52 -20.24 -17.32
N SER A 4 16.34 -19.66 -18.19
CA SER A 4 17.59 -19.01 -17.79
C SER A 4 17.37 -17.85 -16.83
N GLU A 5 16.33 -17.05 -17.06
CA GLU A 5 15.97 -15.94 -16.14
C GLU A 5 15.46 -16.45 -14.78
N ILE A 6 14.71 -17.56 -14.78
CA ILE A 6 14.25 -18.22 -13.55
C ILE A 6 15.44 -18.69 -12.69
N GLU A 7 16.40 -19.37 -13.31
CA GLU A 7 17.60 -19.84 -12.62
C GLU A 7 18.50 -18.68 -12.16
N HIS A 8 18.60 -17.63 -12.97
CA HIS A 8 19.33 -16.43 -12.60
C HIS A 8 18.67 -15.72 -11.40
N ALA A 9 17.34 -15.55 -11.41
CA ALA A 9 16.60 -14.99 -10.29
C ALA A 9 16.82 -15.80 -9.00
N ALA A 10 16.68 -17.12 -9.08
CA ALA A 10 16.89 -18.01 -7.94
C ALA A 10 18.31 -17.91 -7.38
N ARG A 11 19.31 -17.86 -8.24
CA ARG A 11 20.73 -17.69 -7.84
C ARG A 11 20.92 -16.35 -7.09
N LEU A 12 20.41 -15.24 -7.63
CA LEU A 12 20.53 -13.93 -6.98
C LEU A 12 19.84 -13.93 -5.59
N ILE A 13 18.67 -14.53 -5.46
CA ILE A 13 17.96 -14.65 -4.18
C ILE A 13 18.78 -15.49 -3.20
N SER A 14 19.38 -16.59 -3.67
CA SER A 14 20.18 -17.50 -2.83
C SER A 14 21.42 -16.83 -2.23
N ILE A 15 22.06 -15.90 -2.94
CA ILE A 15 23.32 -15.29 -2.50
C ILE A 15 23.18 -13.92 -1.83
N ALA A 16 22.05 -13.24 -2.00
CA ALA A 16 21.83 -11.91 -1.46
C ALA A 16 21.91 -11.88 0.07
N ARG A 17 22.63 -10.93 0.62
CA ARG A 17 22.77 -10.73 2.08
C ARG A 17 21.73 -9.77 2.65
N ARG A 18 21.30 -8.79 1.87
CA ARG A 18 20.32 -7.77 2.26
C ARG A 18 19.18 -7.67 1.24
N PRO A 19 18.49 -8.79 0.98
CA PRO A 19 17.37 -8.76 0.04
C PRO A 19 16.15 -8.06 0.64
N ILE A 20 15.31 -7.50 -0.23
CA ILE A 20 13.97 -6.99 0.08
C ILE A 20 12.99 -7.43 -1.00
N ILE A 21 11.79 -7.84 -0.59
CA ILE A 21 10.68 -8.03 -1.51
C ILE A 21 9.88 -6.73 -1.61
N TYR A 22 9.67 -6.28 -2.84
CA TYR A 22 8.82 -5.16 -3.21
C TYR A 22 7.58 -5.68 -3.91
N ALA A 23 6.49 -5.92 -3.15
CA ALA A 23 5.27 -6.53 -3.64
C ALA A 23 4.29 -5.47 -4.15
N GLY A 24 3.90 -5.58 -5.40
CA GLY A 24 2.87 -4.77 -6.05
C GLY A 24 1.57 -5.52 -6.25
N HIS A 25 0.61 -4.87 -6.89
CA HIS A 25 -0.72 -5.42 -7.14
C HIS A 25 -0.72 -6.75 -7.92
N GLY A 26 0.29 -6.99 -8.74
CA GLY A 26 0.43 -8.24 -9.49
C GLY A 26 0.44 -9.50 -8.61
N VAL A 27 0.85 -9.39 -7.33
CA VAL A 27 0.76 -10.49 -6.36
C VAL A 27 -0.69 -10.87 -6.05
N LEU A 28 -1.64 -9.94 -6.20
CA LEU A 28 -3.06 -10.12 -5.89
C LEU A 28 -3.88 -10.63 -7.10
N SER A 29 -3.27 -10.78 -8.28
CA SER A 29 -3.97 -11.21 -9.49
C SER A 29 -4.44 -12.66 -9.45
N HIS A 30 -3.81 -13.48 -8.60
CA HIS A 30 -4.18 -14.89 -8.37
C HIS A 30 -4.33 -15.19 -6.87
N GLU A 31 -5.19 -16.16 -6.51
CA GLU A 31 -5.45 -16.51 -5.10
C GLU A 31 -4.20 -16.98 -4.36
N ASP A 32 -3.33 -17.72 -5.03
CA ASP A 32 -2.11 -18.26 -4.42
C ASP A 32 -0.97 -17.23 -4.33
N GLY A 33 -1.07 -16.09 -4.99
CA GLY A 33 -0.02 -15.08 -4.99
C GLY A 33 0.42 -14.65 -3.58
N PRO A 34 -0.49 -14.27 -2.68
CA PRO A 34 -0.13 -13.92 -1.30
C PRO A 34 0.48 -15.08 -0.50
N LYS A 35 0.05 -16.31 -0.74
CA LYS A 35 0.62 -17.51 -0.09
C LYS A 35 2.07 -17.72 -0.50
N LEU A 36 2.35 -17.66 -1.80
CA LEU A 36 3.71 -17.82 -2.33
C LEU A 36 4.63 -16.68 -1.91
N LEU A 37 4.12 -15.44 -1.86
CA LEU A 37 4.84 -14.31 -1.30
C LEU A 37 5.24 -14.58 0.16
N ARG A 38 4.31 -15.04 0.98
CA ARG A 38 4.54 -15.39 2.38
C ARG A 38 5.55 -16.53 2.52
N GLU A 39 5.42 -17.57 1.73
CA GLU A 39 6.34 -18.70 1.73
C GLU A 39 7.76 -18.28 1.37
N LEU A 40 7.94 -17.51 0.29
CA LEU A 40 9.23 -16.97 -0.12
C LEU A 40 9.87 -16.13 0.99
N ALA A 41 9.11 -15.20 1.57
CA ALA A 41 9.60 -14.29 2.60
C ALA A 41 10.04 -15.04 3.86
N ILE A 42 9.21 -15.94 4.37
CA ILE A 42 9.45 -16.67 5.64
C ILE A 42 10.56 -17.70 5.47
N SER A 43 10.52 -18.50 4.40
CA SER A 43 11.52 -19.56 4.18
C SER A 43 12.93 -19.02 4.01
N HIS A 44 13.07 -17.80 3.53
CA HIS A 44 14.37 -17.17 3.23
C HIS A 44 14.68 -15.94 4.08
N ASN A 45 13.87 -15.63 5.11
CA ASN A 45 14.05 -14.46 5.98
C ASN A 45 14.21 -13.15 5.19
N ILE A 46 13.30 -12.89 4.26
CA ILE A 46 13.32 -11.70 3.42
C ILE A 46 12.24 -10.73 3.88
N PRO A 47 12.59 -9.49 4.27
CA PRO A 47 11.60 -8.46 4.61
C PRO A 47 10.77 -8.06 3.40
N VAL A 48 9.51 -7.72 3.63
CA VAL A 48 8.52 -7.38 2.59
C VAL A 48 8.01 -5.97 2.79
N THR A 49 8.06 -5.18 1.74
CA THR A 49 7.34 -3.92 1.62
C THR A 49 6.33 -3.99 0.47
N THR A 50 5.23 -3.25 0.59
CA THR A 50 4.15 -3.28 -0.39
C THR A 50 3.91 -1.92 -1.01
N THR A 51 3.38 -1.92 -2.23
CA THR A 51 2.78 -0.72 -2.82
C THR A 51 1.44 -0.41 -2.16
N LEU A 52 0.91 0.80 -2.41
CA LEU A 52 -0.44 1.18 -1.99
C LEU A 52 -1.49 0.15 -2.44
N HIS A 53 -1.42 -0.32 -3.68
CA HIS A 53 -2.38 -1.30 -4.22
C HIS A 53 -2.17 -2.74 -3.76
N ALA A 54 -1.09 -3.02 -3.06
CA ALA A 54 -0.78 -4.36 -2.55
C ALA A 54 -0.94 -4.47 -1.02
N LEU A 55 -1.50 -3.47 -0.36
CA LEU A 55 -1.79 -3.53 1.06
C LEU A 55 -2.64 -4.76 1.39
N GLY A 56 -2.21 -5.53 2.38
CA GLY A 56 -2.84 -6.80 2.75
C GLY A 56 -2.30 -8.04 2.00
N ALA A 57 -1.50 -7.87 0.94
CA ALA A 57 -0.85 -9.00 0.27
C ALA A 57 0.13 -9.75 1.19
N PHE A 58 0.72 -9.05 2.13
CA PHE A 58 1.54 -9.59 3.21
C PHE A 58 1.03 -9.05 4.54
N ASP A 59 0.92 -9.91 5.53
CA ASP A 59 0.41 -9.56 6.86
C ASP A 59 1.31 -8.52 7.54
N GLU A 60 0.78 -7.33 7.80
CA GLU A 60 1.53 -6.24 8.42
C GLU A 60 1.87 -6.48 9.90
N GLU A 61 1.24 -7.44 10.56
CA GLU A 61 1.60 -7.84 11.92
C GLU A 61 2.81 -8.79 11.96
N HIS A 62 3.19 -9.35 10.81
CA HIS A 62 4.36 -10.22 10.72
C HIS A 62 5.66 -9.43 10.90
N PRO A 63 6.67 -9.93 11.66
CA PRO A 63 7.93 -9.22 11.90
C PRO A 63 8.72 -8.83 10.64
N LEU A 64 8.56 -9.59 9.55
CA LEU A 64 9.19 -9.28 8.26
C LEU A 64 8.47 -8.16 7.48
N SER A 65 7.30 -7.71 7.92
CA SER A 65 6.60 -6.61 7.26
C SER A 65 7.31 -5.29 7.51
N LEU A 66 7.54 -4.55 6.43
CA LEU A 66 8.02 -3.16 6.44
C LEU A 66 6.90 -2.16 6.17
N HIS A 67 5.67 -2.63 6.04
CA HIS A 67 4.53 -1.81 5.63
C HIS A 67 4.72 -1.24 4.20
N MET A 68 3.99 -0.20 3.87
CA MET A 68 4.10 0.47 2.57
C MET A 68 5.38 1.30 2.48
N LEU A 69 5.99 1.36 1.29
CA LEU A 69 7.12 2.22 0.98
C LEU A 69 6.68 3.47 0.21
N GLY A 70 7.65 4.32 -0.11
CA GLY A 70 7.48 5.49 -0.96
C GLY A 70 7.21 6.77 -0.18
N MET A 71 6.69 7.79 -0.85
CA MET A 71 6.49 9.13 -0.31
C MET A 71 5.63 9.14 0.96
N HIS A 72 4.62 8.29 1.03
CA HIS A 72 3.71 8.15 2.17
C HIS A 72 3.93 6.86 2.97
N GLY A 73 5.02 6.16 2.66
CA GLY A 73 5.38 4.91 3.32
C GLY A 73 6.16 5.09 4.61
N SER A 74 6.53 3.98 5.22
CA SER A 74 7.37 3.99 6.41
C SER A 74 8.82 4.41 6.09
N ALA A 75 9.45 5.15 6.99
CA ALA A 75 10.85 5.51 6.83
C ALA A 75 11.77 4.28 6.79
N TYR A 76 11.47 3.26 7.59
CA TYR A 76 12.26 2.03 7.61
C TYR A 76 12.10 1.19 6.33
N ALA A 77 10.95 1.22 5.65
CA ALA A 77 10.81 0.61 4.32
C ALA A 77 11.68 1.32 3.28
N ASN A 78 11.68 2.66 3.29
CA ASN A 78 12.48 3.45 2.37
C ASN A 78 13.99 3.29 2.63
N LEU A 79 14.42 3.26 3.89
CA LEU A 79 15.81 3.01 4.27
C LEU A 79 16.25 1.60 3.85
N ALA A 80 15.39 0.59 4.05
CA ALA A 80 15.66 -0.78 3.65
C ALA A 80 15.78 -0.90 2.12
N MET A 81 14.89 -0.24 1.37
CA MET A 81 14.95 -0.21 -0.10
C MET A 81 16.26 0.37 -0.62
N GLN A 82 16.74 1.47 -0.02
CA GLN A 82 17.99 2.12 -0.40
C GLN A 82 19.25 1.32 0.00
N SER A 83 19.13 0.50 1.03
CA SER A 83 20.25 -0.26 1.60
C SER A 83 20.30 -1.73 1.13
N ALA A 84 19.26 -2.21 0.48
CA ALA A 84 19.19 -3.58 -0.03
C ALA A 84 20.21 -3.82 -1.14
N ASP A 85 20.85 -5.00 -1.14
CA ASP A 85 21.71 -5.44 -2.23
C ASP A 85 20.92 -6.15 -3.34
N LEU A 86 19.70 -6.60 -3.03
CA LEU A 86 18.78 -7.19 -3.98
C LEU A 86 17.34 -6.73 -3.72
N ILE A 87 16.70 -6.21 -4.76
CA ILE A 87 15.27 -5.88 -4.76
C ILE A 87 14.54 -6.92 -5.61
N ILE A 88 13.60 -7.63 -5.01
CA ILE A 88 12.74 -8.60 -5.68
C ILE A 88 11.39 -7.92 -5.90
N ALA A 89 11.21 -7.32 -7.08
CA ALA A 89 9.97 -6.62 -7.45
C ALA A 89 8.96 -7.61 -8.03
N LEU A 90 7.86 -7.81 -7.33
CA LEU A 90 6.79 -8.74 -7.69
C LEU A 90 5.56 -7.98 -8.16
N GLY A 91 5.35 -7.86 -9.46
CA GLY A 91 4.18 -7.20 -10.03
C GLY A 91 4.04 -5.72 -9.62
N ALA A 92 5.16 -5.02 -9.53
CA ALA A 92 5.27 -3.61 -9.19
C ALA A 92 5.95 -2.85 -10.32
N ARG A 93 5.51 -1.63 -10.61
CA ARG A 93 5.94 -0.87 -11.80
C ARG A 93 6.92 0.26 -11.53
N PHE A 94 7.45 0.37 -10.32
CA PHE A 94 8.38 1.44 -9.92
C PHE A 94 7.79 2.84 -10.15
N ASP A 95 6.62 3.08 -9.58
CA ASP A 95 5.92 4.36 -9.63
C ASP A 95 6.78 5.51 -9.05
N ASP A 96 6.59 6.73 -9.55
CA ASP A 96 7.35 7.91 -9.11
C ASP A 96 7.14 8.22 -7.61
N ARG A 97 5.97 7.90 -7.05
CA ARG A 97 5.68 8.00 -5.61
C ARG A 97 6.48 7.02 -4.78
N VAL A 98 7.00 5.97 -5.39
CA VAL A 98 7.87 4.97 -4.75
C VAL A 98 9.34 5.31 -4.94
N THR A 99 9.76 5.56 -6.17
CA THR A 99 11.17 5.78 -6.50
C THR A 99 11.67 7.17 -6.12
N GLY A 100 10.80 8.17 -6.17
CA GLY A 100 11.22 9.56 -6.10
C GLY A 100 12.20 9.87 -7.24
N ARG A 101 13.34 10.44 -6.94
CA ARG A 101 14.41 10.69 -7.91
C ARG A 101 15.06 9.36 -8.33
N VAL A 102 14.85 8.96 -9.57
CA VAL A 102 15.33 7.68 -10.11
C VAL A 102 16.86 7.56 -10.05
N ASP A 103 17.59 8.66 -10.27
CA ASP A 103 19.06 8.72 -10.17
C ASP A 103 19.61 8.54 -8.75
N LYS A 104 18.76 8.53 -7.74
CA LYS A 104 19.09 8.30 -6.32
C LYS A 104 18.44 7.03 -5.75
N PHE A 105 17.67 6.32 -6.56
CA PHE A 105 16.96 5.14 -6.12
C PHE A 105 17.87 3.91 -6.08
N ALA A 106 17.78 3.13 -5.00
CA ALA A 106 18.43 1.82 -4.83
C ALA A 106 19.94 1.75 -5.12
N PRO A 107 20.77 2.66 -4.60
CA PRO A 107 22.20 2.73 -4.95
C PRO A 107 22.99 1.48 -4.55
N MET A 108 22.59 0.79 -3.47
CA MET A 108 23.27 -0.42 -3.02
C MET A 108 22.95 -1.63 -3.89
N ALA A 109 21.71 -1.70 -4.41
CA ALA A 109 21.34 -2.72 -5.38
C ALA A 109 22.10 -2.52 -6.69
N ASP A 110 22.24 -1.28 -7.18
CA ASP A 110 23.01 -0.97 -8.39
C ASP A 110 24.49 -1.35 -8.23
N ALA A 111 25.08 -1.05 -7.08
CA ALA A 111 26.45 -1.45 -6.77
C ALA A 111 26.61 -2.98 -6.76
N ALA A 112 25.67 -3.69 -6.14
CA ALA A 112 25.68 -5.15 -6.10
C ALA A 112 25.47 -5.77 -7.49
N ALA A 113 24.66 -5.13 -8.35
CA ALA A 113 24.49 -5.55 -9.75
C ALA A 113 25.80 -5.48 -10.55
N ALA A 114 26.57 -4.40 -10.37
CA ALA A 114 27.88 -4.26 -11.02
C ALA A 114 28.88 -5.35 -10.60
N GLU A 115 28.72 -5.90 -9.40
CA GLU A 115 29.52 -7.02 -8.87
C GLU A 115 28.93 -8.41 -9.21
N GLY A 116 27.79 -8.48 -9.88
CA GLY A 116 27.11 -9.73 -10.25
C GLY A 116 26.48 -10.51 -9.11
N ARG A 117 26.24 -9.86 -7.95
CA ARG A 117 25.73 -10.50 -6.72
C ARG A 117 24.39 -9.96 -6.25
N GLY A 118 23.77 -9.05 -6.98
CA GLY A 118 22.50 -8.42 -6.57
C GLY A 118 21.90 -7.59 -7.70
N GLY A 119 21.13 -6.56 -7.33
CA GLY A 119 20.46 -5.69 -8.26
C GLY A 119 18.95 -5.75 -8.13
N ILE A 120 18.25 -5.68 -9.24
CA ILE A 120 16.77 -5.72 -9.29
C ILE A 120 16.31 -6.91 -10.10
N ILE A 121 15.55 -7.81 -9.48
CA ILE A 121 14.77 -8.82 -10.20
C ILE A 121 13.38 -8.25 -10.40
N HIS A 122 12.93 -8.13 -11.64
CA HIS A 122 11.64 -7.57 -11.96
C HIS A 122 10.71 -8.62 -12.57
N PHE A 123 9.71 -9.04 -11.80
CA PHE A 123 8.63 -9.90 -12.25
C PHE A 123 7.45 -9.01 -12.67
N ASP A 124 7.11 -9.02 -13.94
CA ASP A 124 5.97 -8.25 -14.45
C ASP A 124 5.34 -8.96 -15.66
N ILE A 125 4.01 -8.97 -15.70
CA ILE A 125 3.24 -9.54 -16.82
C ILE A 125 3.28 -8.63 -18.06
N MET A 126 3.58 -7.35 -17.88
CA MET A 126 3.61 -6.36 -18.96
C MET A 126 5.05 -6.05 -19.39
N PRO A 127 5.52 -6.57 -20.54
CA PRO A 127 6.90 -6.37 -21.00
C PRO A 127 7.34 -4.90 -21.03
N LYS A 128 6.41 -4.00 -21.38
CA LYS A 128 6.68 -2.55 -21.44
C LYS A 128 6.95 -1.89 -20.06
N ASN A 129 6.67 -2.55 -18.96
CA ASN A 129 7.01 -2.05 -17.62
C ASN A 129 8.45 -2.38 -17.24
N ILE A 130 8.99 -3.46 -17.81
CA ILE A 130 10.36 -3.92 -17.56
C ILE A 130 11.32 -2.92 -18.20
N ASN A 131 12.34 -2.50 -17.44
CA ASN A 131 13.35 -1.52 -17.86
C ASN A 131 12.79 -0.13 -18.23
N LYS A 132 11.52 0.16 -17.85
CA LYS A 132 10.90 1.46 -18.16
C LYS A 132 11.40 2.58 -17.25
N VAL A 133 11.52 2.31 -15.96
CA VAL A 133 11.91 3.30 -14.93
C VAL A 133 13.29 2.99 -14.38
N VAL A 134 13.53 1.75 -14.01
CA VAL A 134 14.81 1.24 -13.51
C VAL A 134 15.29 0.09 -14.39
N GLN A 135 16.61 -0.13 -14.43
CA GLN A 135 17.16 -1.27 -15.14
C GLN A 135 17.11 -2.52 -14.28
N ALA A 136 16.46 -3.56 -14.77
CA ALA A 136 16.44 -4.86 -14.13
C ALA A 136 17.76 -5.62 -14.40
N THR A 137 18.32 -6.20 -13.36
CA THR A 137 19.45 -7.16 -13.48
C THR A 137 18.95 -8.48 -14.05
N CYS A 138 17.74 -8.86 -13.65
CA CYS A 138 17.04 -10.05 -14.11
C CYS A 138 15.57 -9.71 -14.37
N ALA A 139 15.09 -9.98 -15.57
CA ALA A 139 13.72 -9.70 -15.98
C ALA A 139 12.95 -11.02 -16.15
N VAL A 140 11.91 -11.22 -15.33
CA VAL A 140 11.07 -12.42 -15.39
C VAL A 140 9.69 -12.02 -15.88
N GLU A 141 9.47 -12.12 -17.18
CA GLU A 141 8.21 -11.78 -17.83
C GLU A 141 7.14 -12.84 -17.57
N GLY A 142 5.92 -12.42 -17.26
CA GLY A 142 4.75 -13.27 -17.07
C GLY A 142 4.05 -13.07 -15.75
N ASP A 143 3.07 -13.94 -15.48
CA ASP A 143 2.32 -13.91 -14.23
C ASP A 143 3.22 -14.16 -13.02
N VAL A 144 3.09 -13.32 -12.01
CA VAL A 144 3.93 -13.38 -10.80
C VAL A 144 3.76 -14.72 -10.08
N THR A 145 2.53 -15.20 -9.94
CA THR A 145 2.23 -16.44 -9.21
C THR A 145 2.85 -17.65 -9.90
N GLU A 146 2.68 -17.73 -11.21
CA GLU A 146 3.27 -18.82 -12.00
C GLU A 146 4.80 -18.78 -11.96
N ASN A 147 5.38 -17.59 -12.07
CA ASN A 147 6.83 -17.45 -12.03
C ASN A 147 7.42 -17.68 -10.63
N LEU A 148 6.71 -17.35 -9.56
CA LEU A 148 7.12 -17.74 -8.20
C LEU A 148 7.15 -19.24 -8.03
N ARG A 149 6.13 -19.98 -8.53
CA ARG A 149 6.14 -21.46 -8.51
C ARG A 149 7.35 -22.05 -9.24
N ARG A 150 7.80 -21.39 -10.29
CA ARG A 150 8.95 -21.84 -11.07
C ARG A 150 10.30 -21.50 -10.43
N VAL A 151 10.41 -20.32 -9.81
CA VAL A 151 11.67 -19.83 -9.19
C VAL A 151 11.96 -20.52 -7.85
N MET A 152 10.94 -20.65 -6.98
CA MET A 152 11.14 -21.10 -5.61
C MET A 152 11.87 -22.45 -5.47
N PRO A 153 11.61 -23.47 -6.31
CA PRO A 153 12.33 -24.75 -6.23
C PRO A 153 13.84 -24.67 -6.53
N TYR A 154 14.29 -23.62 -7.20
CA TYR A 154 15.70 -23.40 -7.54
C TYR A 154 16.46 -22.53 -6.53
N ILE A 155 15.75 -21.98 -5.54
CA ILE A 155 16.40 -21.18 -4.49
C ILE A 155 17.09 -22.13 -3.51
N GLU A 156 18.40 -21.98 -3.43
CA GLU A 156 19.24 -22.77 -2.52
C GLU A 156 19.22 -22.16 -1.10
N SER A 157 19.96 -22.76 -0.18
CA SER A 157 20.09 -22.27 1.18
C SER A 157 20.66 -20.84 1.18
N SER A 158 19.93 -19.94 1.84
CA SER A 158 20.31 -18.53 1.96
C SER A 158 21.45 -18.32 2.96
N PRO A 159 22.27 -17.27 2.82
CA PRO A 159 23.21 -16.85 3.84
C PRO A 159 22.48 -16.39 5.10
N ASP A 160 23.20 -16.30 6.22
CA ASP A 160 22.67 -15.68 7.43
C ASP A 160 22.32 -14.20 7.15
N ARG A 161 21.07 -13.83 7.43
CA ARG A 161 20.50 -12.49 7.25
C ARG A 161 20.19 -11.80 8.58
N SER A 162 20.66 -12.33 9.70
CA SER A 162 20.37 -11.82 11.05
C SER A 162 20.79 -10.35 11.19
N GLU A 163 22.00 -10.00 10.76
CA GLU A 163 22.49 -8.62 10.80
C GLU A 163 21.61 -7.65 10.00
N TRP A 164 21.11 -8.08 8.84
CA TRP A 164 20.17 -7.31 8.03
C TRP A 164 18.85 -7.08 8.74
N LEU A 165 18.27 -8.12 9.31
CA LEU A 165 17.02 -8.04 10.07
C LEU A 165 17.17 -7.21 11.35
N GLU A 166 18.29 -7.31 12.06
CA GLU A 166 18.61 -6.47 13.22
C GLU A 166 18.69 -4.98 12.85
N GLN A 167 19.35 -4.64 11.75
CA GLN A 167 19.40 -3.28 11.24
C GLN A 167 18.00 -2.74 10.95
N ILE A 168 17.12 -3.53 10.38
CA ILE A 168 15.72 -3.16 10.13
C ILE A 168 14.99 -2.89 11.45
N GLN A 169 15.19 -3.73 12.48
CA GLN A 169 14.59 -3.49 13.80
C GLN A 169 15.08 -2.19 14.44
N VAL A 170 16.35 -1.84 14.25
CA VAL A 170 16.90 -0.54 14.70
C VAL A 170 16.15 0.61 14.02
N TRP A 171 15.93 0.53 12.71
CA TRP A 171 15.18 1.57 12.00
C TRP A 171 13.70 1.62 12.41
N LYS A 172 13.04 0.48 12.61
CA LYS A 172 11.66 0.44 13.11
C LYS A 172 11.50 1.13 14.46
N LYS A 173 12.45 0.93 15.36
CA LYS A 173 12.47 1.60 16.68
C LYS A 173 12.76 3.09 16.59
N ARG A 174 13.63 3.48 15.67
CA ARG A 174 14.04 4.87 15.53
C ARG A 174 13.01 5.73 14.79
N TYR A 175 12.29 5.16 13.85
CA TYR A 175 11.37 5.86 12.95
C TYR A 175 9.99 5.19 12.88
N PRO A 176 9.31 4.97 14.01
CA PRO A 176 7.98 4.40 13.98
C PRO A 176 6.98 5.38 13.35
N PHE A 177 5.85 4.87 12.85
CA PHE A 177 4.68 5.71 12.58
C PHE A 177 4.13 6.21 13.91
N THR A 178 4.32 7.49 14.20
CA THR A 178 3.84 8.12 15.42
C THR A 178 3.17 9.45 15.11
N TYR A 179 2.28 9.86 15.98
CA TYR A 179 1.63 11.16 15.96
C TYR A 179 1.37 11.58 17.43
N GLU A 180 1.15 12.87 17.65
CA GLU A 180 0.70 13.34 18.95
C GLU A 180 -0.80 13.07 19.07
N PRO A 181 -1.26 12.32 20.08
CA PRO A 181 -2.68 12.11 20.34
C PRO A 181 -3.41 13.43 20.57
N SER A 182 -4.70 13.47 20.26
CA SER A 182 -5.57 14.59 20.61
C SER A 182 -5.66 14.75 22.12
N LYS A 183 -5.89 15.99 22.58
CA LYS A 183 -6.05 16.33 23.98
C LYS A 183 -7.50 16.77 24.22
N PRO A 184 -8.41 15.83 24.52
CA PRO A 184 -9.84 16.13 24.72
C PRO A 184 -10.10 17.17 25.78
N GLU A 185 -9.24 17.23 26.82
CA GLU A 185 -9.30 18.24 27.87
C GLU A 185 -9.13 19.68 27.37
N ASN A 186 -8.43 19.83 26.23
CA ASN A 186 -8.24 21.10 25.54
C ASN A 186 -9.31 21.37 24.47
N ARG A 187 -10.33 20.52 24.35
CA ARG A 187 -11.35 20.54 23.28
C ARG A 187 -10.74 20.41 21.87
N GLU A 188 -9.61 19.74 21.74
CA GLU A 188 -9.04 19.44 20.43
C GLU A 188 -9.91 18.45 19.68
N LEU A 189 -9.98 18.62 18.38
CA LEU A 189 -10.60 17.65 17.48
C LEU A 189 -9.76 16.36 17.43
N MET A 190 -10.41 15.23 17.22
CA MET A 190 -9.74 13.94 17.04
C MET A 190 -8.75 14.00 15.89
N LYS A 191 -7.58 13.40 16.08
CA LYS A 191 -6.63 13.23 14.98
C LYS A 191 -7.17 12.16 14.02
N PRO A 192 -7.00 12.32 12.70
CA PRO A 192 -7.46 11.33 11.74
C PRO A 192 -6.80 9.96 11.94
N GLN A 193 -5.56 9.92 12.41
CA GLN A 193 -4.86 8.69 12.77
C GLN A 193 -5.58 7.91 13.87
N GLU A 194 -6.06 8.61 14.93
CA GLU A 194 -6.83 7.99 16.03
C GLU A 194 -8.14 7.37 15.50
N VAL A 195 -8.79 8.04 14.56
CA VAL A 195 -10.03 7.57 13.95
C VAL A 195 -9.79 6.28 13.15
N ILE A 196 -8.70 6.22 12.38
CA ILE A 196 -8.34 5.01 11.62
C ILE A 196 -7.95 3.86 12.55
N GLU A 197 -7.19 4.12 13.60
CA GLU A 197 -6.82 3.09 14.59
C GLU A 197 -8.05 2.58 15.37
N ALA A 198 -9.00 3.46 15.66
CA ALA A 198 -10.28 3.06 16.24
C ALA A 198 -11.11 2.19 15.29
N LEU A 199 -11.13 2.51 13.98
CA LEU A 199 -11.75 1.66 12.96
C LEU A 199 -11.07 0.29 12.93
N ASP A 200 -9.74 0.24 12.90
CA ASP A 200 -8.97 -1.00 12.90
C ASP A 200 -9.33 -1.89 14.10
N THR A 201 -9.41 -1.29 15.28
CA THR A 201 -9.81 -1.97 16.51
C THR A 201 -11.26 -2.48 16.45
N ALA A 202 -12.18 -1.65 15.96
CA ALA A 202 -13.60 -1.99 15.89
C ALA A 202 -13.89 -3.17 14.94
N VAL A 203 -13.07 -3.36 13.92
CA VAL A 203 -13.25 -4.44 12.93
C VAL A 203 -12.39 -5.67 13.16
N GLN A 204 -11.68 -5.78 14.28
CA GLN A 204 -10.75 -6.90 14.54
C GLN A 204 -11.42 -8.28 14.40
N SER A 205 -12.64 -8.44 14.88
CA SER A 205 -13.38 -9.70 14.77
C SER A 205 -13.94 -9.98 13.36
N TYR A 206 -13.75 -9.05 12.43
CA TYR A 206 -14.24 -9.12 11.05
C TYR A 206 -13.12 -9.00 10.01
N LYS A 207 -11.84 -9.08 10.43
CA LYS A 207 -10.68 -8.86 9.55
C LYS A 207 -10.67 -9.74 8.30
N ASP A 208 -11.17 -10.96 8.41
CA ASP A 208 -11.27 -11.93 7.32
C ASP A 208 -12.29 -11.54 6.23
N ARG A 209 -13.23 -10.63 6.55
CA ARG A 209 -14.31 -10.20 5.64
C ARG A 209 -14.49 -8.69 5.55
N VAL A 210 -13.65 -7.89 6.21
CA VAL A 210 -13.69 -6.43 6.07
C VAL A 210 -13.09 -6.02 4.72
N ILE A 211 -13.73 -5.08 4.06
CA ILE A 211 -13.21 -4.39 2.89
C ILE A 211 -13.26 -2.91 3.18
N VAL A 212 -12.11 -2.26 3.11
CA VAL A 212 -12.00 -0.81 3.23
C VAL A 212 -11.80 -0.23 1.84
N THR A 213 -12.67 0.67 1.44
CA THR A 213 -12.48 1.52 0.27
C THR A 213 -12.04 2.90 0.69
N ALA A 214 -11.41 3.64 -0.17
CA ALA A 214 -11.08 5.02 0.11
C ALA A 214 -11.17 5.90 -1.14
N GLY A 215 -11.67 7.11 -0.94
CA GLY A 215 -11.47 8.20 -1.88
C GLY A 215 -10.01 8.65 -1.91
N VAL A 216 -9.75 9.78 -2.56
CA VAL A 216 -8.39 10.28 -2.74
C VAL A 216 -8.16 11.58 -1.98
N GLY A 217 -7.11 11.58 -1.16
CA GLY A 217 -6.70 12.70 -0.32
C GLY A 217 -5.86 12.23 0.87
N GLN A 218 -5.71 13.07 1.88
CA GLN A 218 -4.96 12.72 3.10
C GLN A 218 -5.56 11.51 3.82
N HIS A 219 -6.89 11.39 3.86
CA HIS A 219 -7.61 10.24 4.45
C HIS A 219 -7.17 8.90 3.85
N GLN A 220 -6.92 8.85 2.54
CA GLN A 220 -6.39 7.67 1.85
C GLN A 220 -5.03 7.26 2.42
N MET A 221 -4.15 8.22 2.65
CA MET A 221 -2.81 7.97 3.18
C MET A 221 -2.87 7.55 4.65
N TRP A 222 -3.71 8.20 5.47
CA TRP A 222 -3.89 7.80 6.87
C TRP A 222 -4.46 6.39 6.99
N ALA A 223 -5.45 6.03 6.16
CA ALA A 223 -5.96 4.65 6.10
C ALA A 223 -4.85 3.66 5.70
N ALA A 224 -4.06 3.98 4.69
CA ALA A 224 -2.94 3.14 4.26
C ALA A 224 -1.88 2.94 5.35
N GLN A 225 -1.62 3.97 6.19
CA GLN A 225 -0.57 3.97 7.21
C GLN A 225 -1.01 3.39 8.55
N HIS A 226 -2.23 3.67 9.01
CA HIS A 226 -2.68 3.42 10.38
C HIS A 226 -3.67 2.27 10.53
N PHE A 227 -4.29 1.80 9.45
CA PHE A 227 -5.03 0.54 9.45
C PHE A 227 -4.05 -0.63 9.31
N ARG A 228 -4.26 -1.73 10.03
CA ARG A 228 -3.42 -2.93 9.93
C ARG A 228 -3.94 -3.87 8.83
N TRP A 229 -3.20 -3.94 7.74
CA TRP A 229 -3.55 -4.72 6.56
C TRP A 229 -3.04 -6.15 6.70
N THR A 230 -3.92 -7.06 7.13
CA THR A 230 -3.57 -8.44 7.45
C THR A 230 -4.12 -9.46 6.44
N HIS A 231 -5.05 -9.04 5.59
CA HIS A 231 -5.71 -9.92 4.62
C HIS A 231 -5.64 -9.36 3.21
N PRO A 232 -5.39 -10.21 2.19
CA PRO A 232 -5.38 -9.77 0.81
C PRO A 232 -6.78 -9.34 0.34
N ARG A 233 -6.83 -8.44 -0.64
CA ARG A 233 -8.05 -7.93 -1.26
C ARG A 233 -9.03 -7.26 -0.29
N SER A 234 -8.50 -6.73 0.81
CA SER A 234 -9.27 -5.96 1.80
C SER A 234 -9.21 -4.44 1.58
N TRP A 235 -8.42 -3.98 0.64
CA TRP A 235 -8.20 -2.57 0.32
C TRP A 235 -8.51 -2.25 -1.13
N ILE A 236 -9.33 -1.22 -1.36
CA ILE A 236 -9.70 -0.75 -2.71
C ILE A 236 -9.59 0.78 -2.75
N SER A 237 -8.72 1.29 -3.59
CA SER A 237 -8.56 2.74 -3.77
C SER A 237 -8.01 3.09 -5.16
N SER A 238 -8.11 4.36 -5.53
CA SER A 238 -7.54 4.87 -6.77
C SER A 238 -6.13 5.40 -6.51
N GLY A 239 -5.10 4.62 -6.81
CA GLY A 239 -3.70 4.99 -6.61
C GLY A 239 -2.92 5.24 -7.91
N GLY A 240 -3.48 4.91 -9.06
CA GLY A 240 -2.89 5.18 -10.37
C GLY A 240 -3.19 6.60 -10.83
N LEU A 241 -4.45 6.89 -11.11
CA LEU A 241 -4.91 8.23 -11.50
C LEU A 241 -5.22 9.13 -10.29
N GLY A 242 -5.49 8.55 -9.13
CA GLY A 242 -5.82 9.33 -7.94
C GLY A 242 -7.16 10.05 -8.08
N THR A 243 -8.21 9.31 -8.46
CA THR A 243 -9.53 9.88 -8.76
C THR A 243 -10.31 10.16 -7.48
N MET A 244 -10.50 11.42 -7.13
CA MET A 244 -11.41 11.82 -6.05
C MET A 244 -12.83 11.39 -6.38
N GLY A 245 -13.61 11.00 -5.37
CA GLY A 245 -14.95 10.46 -5.54
C GLY A 245 -15.00 8.95 -5.81
N PHE A 246 -13.88 8.28 -5.87
CA PHE A 246 -13.79 6.83 -6.10
C PHE A 246 -14.32 5.99 -4.93
N GLY A 247 -14.21 6.49 -3.70
CA GLY A 247 -14.46 5.72 -2.47
C GLY A 247 -15.86 5.14 -2.38
N LEU A 248 -16.89 5.98 -2.34
CA LEU A 248 -18.28 5.56 -2.17
C LEU A 248 -18.77 4.61 -3.28
N PRO A 249 -18.65 4.90 -4.59
CA PRO A 249 -19.11 3.97 -5.62
C PRO A 249 -18.35 2.64 -5.59
N SER A 250 -17.06 2.64 -5.26
CA SER A 250 -16.32 1.39 -5.12
C SER A 250 -16.76 0.57 -3.89
N ALA A 251 -17.17 1.23 -2.80
CA ALA A 251 -17.76 0.56 -1.64
C ALA A 251 -19.07 -0.14 -2.00
N ILE A 252 -19.93 0.53 -2.77
CA ILE A 252 -21.18 -0.04 -3.28
C ILE A 252 -20.86 -1.29 -4.14
N GLY A 253 -19.93 -1.16 -5.06
CA GLY A 253 -19.48 -2.28 -5.90
C GLY A 253 -18.89 -3.45 -5.10
N ALA A 254 -18.06 -3.16 -4.11
CA ALA A 254 -17.48 -4.15 -3.22
C ALA A 254 -18.57 -4.91 -2.42
N LYS A 255 -19.58 -4.20 -1.94
CA LYS A 255 -20.70 -4.81 -1.22
C LYS A 255 -21.57 -5.69 -2.12
N VAL A 256 -21.75 -5.31 -3.38
CA VAL A 256 -22.45 -6.15 -4.38
C VAL A 256 -21.64 -7.42 -4.67
N GLY A 257 -20.31 -7.28 -4.85
CA GLY A 257 -19.42 -8.42 -5.12
C GLY A 257 -19.18 -9.34 -3.91
N ARG A 258 -19.27 -8.80 -2.70
CA ARG A 258 -19.10 -9.53 -1.43
C ARG A 258 -20.25 -9.17 -0.48
N PRO A 259 -21.45 -9.75 -0.68
CA PRO A 259 -22.64 -9.43 0.13
C PRO A 259 -22.46 -9.72 1.63
N ASP A 260 -21.64 -10.71 1.97
CA ASP A 260 -21.24 -11.08 3.34
C ASP A 260 -20.18 -10.14 3.95
N GLY A 261 -19.52 -9.35 3.13
CA GLY A 261 -18.45 -8.45 3.56
C GLY A 261 -18.94 -7.27 4.40
N LEU A 262 -18.11 -6.87 5.37
CA LEU A 262 -18.24 -5.58 6.05
C LEU A 262 -17.49 -4.54 5.24
N VAL A 263 -18.21 -3.70 4.52
CA VAL A 263 -17.60 -2.68 3.64
C VAL A 263 -17.65 -1.32 4.32
N VAL A 264 -16.49 -0.70 4.45
CA VAL A 264 -16.31 0.63 5.04
C VAL A 264 -15.59 1.52 4.03
N ASP A 265 -16.21 2.62 3.64
CA ASP A 265 -15.58 3.68 2.86
C ASP A 265 -14.95 4.70 3.80
N VAL A 266 -13.64 4.87 3.71
CA VAL A 266 -12.90 5.94 4.41
C VAL A 266 -12.74 7.08 3.41
N ASP A 267 -13.45 8.17 3.61
CA ASP A 267 -13.43 9.28 2.66
C ASP A 267 -13.22 10.63 3.34
N GLY A 268 -12.71 11.59 2.58
CA GLY A 268 -12.68 12.99 2.96
C GLY A 268 -13.88 13.73 2.39
N ASP A 269 -14.22 14.85 3.01
CA ASP A 269 -15.38 15.66 2.63
C ASP A 269 -15.36 16.09 1.16
N ALA A 270 -14.23 16.52 0.63
CA ALA A 270 -14.09 16.93 -0.76
C ALA A 270 -14.25 15.75 -1.75
N SER A 271 -13.64 14.61 -1.44
CA SER A 271 -13.74 13.42 -2.29
C SER A 271 -15.15 12.82 -2.23
N PHE A 272 -15.72 12.67 -1.05
CA PHE A 272 -17.06 12.14 -0.85
C PHE A 272 -18.12 12.98 -1.57
N SER A 273 -18.04 14.32 -1.50
CA SER A 273 -19.03 15.22 -2.11
C SER A 273 -19.14 15.06 -3.64
N MET A 274 -18.07 14.61 -4.29
CA MET A 274 -18.05 14.45 -5.76
C MET A 274 -18.97 13.34 -6.24
N THR A 275 -19.26 12.35 -5.42
CA THR A 275 -20.08 11.17 -5.79
C THR A 275 -21.15 10.85 -4.73
N ALA A 276 -21.44 11.77 -3.83
CA ALA A 276 -22.44 11.58 -2.77
C ALA A 276 -23.83 11.19 -3.30
N MET A 277 -24.15 11.55 -4.56
CA MET A 277 -25.39 11.14 -5.23
C MET A 277 -25.54 9.62 -5.34
N GLU A 278 -24.45 8.86 -5.29
CA GLU A 278 -24.50 7.39 -5.35
C GLU A 278 -25.10 6.77 -4.08
N LEU A 279 -25.31 7.55 -3.01
CA LEU A 279 -26.16 7.12 -1.88
C LEU A 279 -27.57 6.76 -2.34
N ALA A 280 -28.08 7.41 -3.39
CA ALA A 280 -29.40 7.07 -3.97
C ALA A 280 -29.39 5.65 -4.55
N THR A 281 -28.32 5.26 -5.23
CA THR A 281 -28.11 3.89 -5.74
C THR A 281 -28.09 2.89 -4.59
N ALA A 282 -27.30 3.17 -3.54
CA ALA A 282 -27.21 2.30 -2.37
C ALA A 282 -28.56 2.12 -1.68
N SER A 283 -29.32 3.22 -1.53
CA SER A 283 -30.66 3.20 -0.93
C SER A 283 -31.66 2.42 -1.79
N GLN A 284 -31.70 2.70 -3.10
CA GLN A 284 -32.65 2.08 -4.03
C GLN A 284 -32.51 0.55 -4.05
N TYR A 285 -31.28 0.05 -3.98
CA TYR A 285 -31.00 -1.38 -4.06
C TYR A 285 -30.68 -2.03 -2.69
N SER A 286 -30.89 -1.31 -1.59
CA SER A 286 -30.64 -1.80 -0.22
C SER A 286 -29.22 -2.32 -0.03
N ILE A 287 -28.23 -1.62 -0.60
CA ILE A 287 -26.80 -1.97 -0.50
C ILE A 287 -26.22 -1.32 0.75
N GLY A 288 -26.00 -2.12 1.80
CA GLY A 288 -25.49 -1.63 3.09
C GLY A 288 -23.99 -1.40 3.10
N VAL A 289 -23.55 -0.15 2.93
CA VAL A 289 -22.17 0.29 3.12
C VAL A 289 -22.08 1.20 4.35
N LYS A 290 -20.87 1.28 4.94
CA LYS A 290 -20.56 2.22 6.01
C LYS A 290 -19.62 3.28 5.43
N VAL A 291 -19.88 4.55 5.76
CA VAL A 291 -19.00 5.65 5.37
C VAL A 291 -18.40 6.26 6.63
N LEU A 292 -17.08 6.26 6.71
CA LEU A 292 -16.31 6.96 7.72
C LEU A 292 -15.78 8.26 7.09
N LEU A 293 -16.49 9.36 7.30
CA LEU A 293 -16.18 10.64 6.69
C LEU A 293 -15.25 11.46 7.60
N LEU A 294 -14.04 11.71 7.12
CA LEU A 294 -13.08 12.60 7.77
C LEU A 294 -13.25 14.01 7.22
N ASN A 295 -14.07 14.80 7.90
CA ASN A 295 -14.41 16.16 7.48
C ASN A 295 -13.48 17.18 8.16
N ASN A 296 -12.64 17.84 7.38
CA ASN A 296 -11.79 18.93 7.84
C ASN A 296 -12.05 20.27 7.11
N GLU A 297 -13.05 20.31 6.24
CA GLU A 297 -13.43 21.46 5.41
C GLU A 297 -12.33 21.96 4.48
N PHE A 298 -11.40 21.06 4.12
CA PHE A 298 -10.32 21.36 3.18
C PHE A 298 -10.04 20.21 2.22
N GLN A 299 -9.57 20.56 1.02
CA GLN A 299 -8.83 19.64 0.17
C GLN A 299 -7.41 19.46 0.76
N GLY A 300 -7.31 18.69 1.84
CA GLY A 300 -6.18 18.71 2.74
C GLY A 300 -4.85 18.32 2.09
N MET A 301 -4.83 17.41 1.12
CA MET A 301 -3.59 17.05 0.40
C MET A 301 -3.08 18.22 -0.45
N VAL A 302 -3.97 18.94 -1.12
CA VAL A 302 -3.61 20.13 -1.92
C VAL A 302 -3.13 21.25 -1.01
N LEU A 303 -3.83 21.49 0.11
CA LEU A 303 -3.42 22.46 1.12
C LEU A 303 -2.01 22.17 1.65
N GLN A 304 -1.72 20.92 1.98
CA GLN A 304 -0.40 20.47 2.44
C GLN A 304 0.71 20.78 1.41
N TRP A 305 0.43 20.57 0.13
CA TRP A 305 1.38 20.91 -0.94
C TRP A 305 1.57 22.42 -1.09
N GLN A 306 0.51 23.20 -0.94
CA GLN A 306 0.59 24.68 -0.95
C GLN A 306 1.43 25.18 0.21
N ASP A 307 1.32 24.57 1.41
CA ASP A 307 2.17 24.89 2.56
C ASP A 307 3.64 24.56 2.31
N LEU A 308 3.93 23.37 1.78
CA LEU A 308 5.30 22.86 1.68
C LEU A 308 6.08 23.41 0.48
N PHE A 309 5.41 23.64 -0.64
CA PHE A 309 6.09 23.88 -1.93
C PHE A 309 5.66 25.15 -2.65
N TYR A 310 4.61 25.84 -2.20
CA TYR A 310 4.04 27.00 -2.89
C TYR A 310 3.97 28.24 -2.01
N ASP A 311 4.84 28.36 -1.02
CA ASP A 311 4.94 29.55 -0.15
C ASP A 311 3.60 29.96 0.50
N ARG A 312 2.75 28.98 0.83
CA ARG A 312 1.42 29.21 1.39
C ARG A 312 0.50 30.03 0.51
N ARG A 313 0.69 29.97 -0.81
CA ARG A 313 -0.22 30.60 -1.76
C ARG A 313 -1.45 29.72 -1.95
N TYR A 314 -2.45 29.91 -1.08
CA TYR A 314 -3.67 29.12 -1.05
C TYR A 314 -4.58 29.49 -2.21
N SER A 315 -5.20 28.49 -2.82
CA SER A 315 -6.17 28.67 -3.90
C SER A 315 -7.17 27.52 -3.88
N HIS A 316 -8.43 27.85 -3.65
CA HIS A 316 -9.58 26.93 -3.76
C HIS A 316 -9.45 25.59 -2.98
N THR A 317 -8.82 25.62 -1.81
CA THR A 317 -8.66 24.43 -0.96
C THR A 317 -9.61 24.40 0.23
N GLU A 318 -10.13 25.55 0.64
CA GLU A 318 -11.15 25.66 1.68
C GLU A 318 -12.54 25.30 1.13
N MET A 319 -13.30 24.57 1.90
CA MET A 319 -14.65 24.12 1.56
C MET A 319 -15.65 24.51 2.64
N HIS A 320 -16.86 24.85 2.22
CA HIS A 320 -17.99 25.07 3.13
C HIS A 320 -18.97 23.92 2.93
N ASN A 321 -18.86 22.92 3.80
CA ASN A 321 -19.63 21.69 3.65
C ASN A 321 -20.99 21.80 4.32
N PRO A 322 -22.05 21.18 3.73
CA PRO A 322 -23.29 20.95 4.46
C PRO A 322 -23.05 19.94 5.59
N ASP A 323 -23.95 19.88 6.55
CA ASP A 323 -23.98 18.81 7.53
C ASP A 323 -24.31 17.48 6.81
N SER A 324 -23.28 16.72 6.50
CA SER A 324 -23.39 15.48 5.72
C SER A 324 -24.24 14.42 6.44
N VAL A 325 -24.26 14.40 7.76
CA VAL A 325 -25.07 13.44 8.54
C VAL A 325 -26.55 13.79 8.43
N SER A 326 -26.90 15.05 8.64
CA SER A 326 -28.28 15.51 8.47
C SER A 326 -28.76 15.37 7.04
N TYR A 327 -27.91 15.67 6.05
CA TYR A 327 -28.22 15.50 4.63
C TYR A 327 -28.55 14.03 4.29
N THR A 328 -27.77 13.08 4.77
CA THR A 328 -28.03 11.66 4.51
C THR A 328 -29.30 11.16 5.17
N HIS A 329 -29.66 11.65 6.33
CA HIS A 329 -30.93 11.32 7.00
C HIS A 329 -32.14 11.93 6.31
N LEU A 330 -31.99 13.08 5.66
CA LEU A 330 -33.07 13.74 4.93
C LEU A 330 -33.32 13.11 3.54
N THR A 331 -32.31 12.50 2.95
CA THR A 331 -32.37 11.96 1.59
C THR A 331 -32.61 10.45 1.52
N LEU A 332 -32.32 9.73 2.59
CA LEU A 332 -32.59 8.29 2.68
C LEU A 332 -33.99 8.08 3.24
N PRO A 333 -34.90 7.41 2.51
CA PRO A 333 -36.17 7.02 3.09
C PRO A 333 -35.92 6.12 4.30
N THR A 334 -36.52 6.47 5.42
CA THR A 334 -36.51 5.68 6.66
C THR A 334 -37.20 4.34 6.46
#